data_7a8395025521fa1e044d5c4c6675665c
#
_entry.id   7a8395025521fa1e044d5c4c6675665c
#
_cell.length_a   1.000
_cell.length_b   1.000
_cell.length_c   1.000
_cell.angle_alpha   90.00
_cell.angle_beta   90.00
_cell.angle_gamma   90.00
#
_symmetry.space_group_name_H-M   'P 1'
#
loop_
_entity.id
_entity.type
_entity.pdbx_description
1 polymer ?
#
loop_
_entity_poly.entity_id
_entity_poly.type
_entity_poly.pdbx_seq_one_letter_code
_entity_poly.pdbx_strand_id
1 'polypeptide(L)'
;MAIAPWSRLSADEMQLLRTTFWSAGGSRHGMAEQLGFSRSKANALIAGLVEQGMLAEAGLQPSSGGRRPERLQLNDGLGVLVGVDVGATSLDVAVLGLGLQVLAHVSEPAEVRDGPGVVLARVRVLIRQLLVQCGLDARKVLGIGVGVPGPVNFERGQLVNPPLMPAWDSFSIRDYLREDYAAPIFVDNDVNLMALGELWRLKRSLSNFLVIKVGTGIGCGIVCHGEVYRGAAGSAGDVGHICVDQDGPRCHCGNLGCVEVMAAGPAITRMAMEAAEGGESQAMADTLKAQGRIHAEDVGQASRAGDAAANAIVQRAGSLIGQMLASIVNFFNPSHVFIGGGITRIGPLFLAAVRQSVYQRSLALSTRHLEIQYTPLGAQAGLIGAGVLAMQESLRVRGVAP
;
A
#
# COMPACT_ATOMS: atom_id res chain seq x y z
N MET A 1 17.93 -22.16 -8.64
CA MET A 1 17.54 -20.74 -8.42
C MET A 1 17.85 -19.99 -9.71
N ALA A 2 16.85 -19.38 -10.35
CA ALA A 2 17.12 -18.43 -11.43
C ALA A 2 17.87 -17.23 -10.82
N ILE A 3 19.02 -16.92 -11.38
CA ILE A 3 19.84 -15.78 -10.95
C ILE A 3 19.17 -14.53 -11.52
N ALA A 4 18.82 -13.55 -10.66
CA ALA A 4 18.24 -12.29 -11.14
C ALA A 4 19.13 -11.65 -12.21
N PRO A 5 18.56 -11.05 -13.26
CA PRO A 5 19.35 -10.49 -14.39
C PRO A 5 20.45 -9.53 -13.94
N TRP A 6 20.21 -8.82 -12.85
CA TRP A 6 21.12 -7.82 -12.27
C TRP A 6 22.13 -8.33 -11.24
N SER A 7 22.18 -9.65 -10.99
CA SER A 7 23.05 -10.21 -9.94
C SER A 7 24.57 -10.10 -10.22
N ARG A 8 24.95 -9.80 -11.45
CA ARG A 8 26.35 -9.64 -11.88
C ARG A 8 26.76 -8.18 -12.08
N LEU A 9 25.84 -7.24 -11.83
CA LEU A 9 26.10 -5.82 -12.04
C LEU A 9 26.97 -5.25 -10.93
N SER A 10 27.79 -4.26 -11.27
CA SER A 10 28.56 -3.46 -10.33
C SER A 10 27.66 -2.60 -9.45
N ALA A 11 28.21 -2.05 -8.36
CA ALA A 11 27.47 -1.15 -7.47
C ALA A 11 26.96 0.09 -8.19
N ASP A 12 27.74 0.69 -9.09
CA ASP A 12 27.36 1.86 -9.88
C ASP A 12 26.21 1.55 -10.86
N GLU A 13 26.26 0.39 -11.53
CA GLU A 13 25.19 -0.07 -12.42
C GLU A 13 23.90 -0.33 -11.66
N MET A 14 23.99 -0.96 -10.49
CA MET A 14 22.83 -1.18 -9.60
C MET A 14 22.22 0.14 -9.12
N GLN A 15 23.07 1.10 -8.76
CA GLN A 15 22.62 2.42 -8.34
C GLN A 15 21.89 3.14 -9.50
N LEU A 16 22.38 2.99 -10.71
CA LEU A 16 21.75 3.57 -11.91
C LEU A 16 20.40 2.92 -12.21
N LEU A 17 20.27 1.58 -12.10
CA LEU A 17 18.98 0.90 -12.25
C LEU A 17 17.98 1.33 -11.18
N ARG A 18 18.40 1.43 -9.92
CA ARG A 18 17.54 1.92 -8.82
C ARG A 18 17.05 3.33 -9.09
N THR A 19 17.94 4.22 -9.52
CA THR A 19 17.57 5.61 -9.85
C THR A 19 16.60 5.64 -11.03
N THR A 20 16.83 4.83 -12.06
CA THR A 20 15.91 4.73 -13.21
C THR A 20 14.52 4.24 -12.76
N PHE A 21 14.46 3.25 -11.90
CA PHE A 21 13.20 2.75 -11.36
C PHE A 21 12.43 3.84 -10.59
N TRP A 22 13.07 4.49 -9.61
CA TRP A 22 12.42 5.48 -8.75
C TRP A 22 12.04 6.78 -9.48
N SER A 23 12.76 7.17 -10.53
CA SER A 23 12.40 8.31 -11.35
C SER A 23 11.29 8.01 -12.36
N ALA A 24 10.84 6.75 -12.44
CA ALA A 24 9.97 6.26 -13.49
C ALA A 24 10.49 6.60 -14.89
N GLY A 25 11.81 6.49 -15.07
CA GLY A 25 12.57 6.88 -16.25
C GLY A 25 13.08 8.32 -16.19
N GLY A 26 14.23 8.56 -16.80
CA GLY A 26 14.89 9.87 -16.79
C GLY A 26 15.79 10.09 -18.00
N SER A 27 16.31 11.31 -18.16
CA SER A 27 17.32 11.58 -19.18
C SER A 27 18.71 11.15 -18.70
N ARG A 28 19.61 10.85 -19.65
CA ARG A 28 21.03 10.53 -19.34
C ARG A 28 21.68 11.61 -18.47
N HIS A 29 21.39 12.89 -18.77
CA HIS A 29 21.92 14.02 -18.01
C HIS A 29 21.37 14.08 -16.59
N GLY A 30 20.05 13.97 -16.41
CA GLY A 30 19.41 14.02 -15.09
C GLY A 30 19.88 12.88 -14.18
N MET A 31 20.11 11.69 -14.74
CA MET A 31 20.66 10.56 -13.97
C MET A 31 22.10 10.81 -13.55
N ALA A 32 22.94 11.36 -14.44
CA ALA A 32 24.31 11.71 -14.08
C ALA A 32 24.35 12.73 -12.93
N GLU A 33 23.52 13.75 -12.99
CA GLU A 33 23.41 14.79 -11.96
C GLU A 33 22.91 14.21 -10.63
N GLN A 34 21.83 13.43 -10.64
CA GLN A 34 21.26 12.83 -9.45
C GLN A 34 22.21 11.87 -8.74
N LEU A 35 23.07 11.17 -9.50
CA LEU A 35 24.05 10.21 -8.98
C LEU A 35 25.42 10.83 -8.66
N GLY A 36 25.65 12.10 -8.99
CA GLY A 36 26.95 12.73 -8.85
C GLY A 36 28.03 12.14 -9.78
N PHE A 37 27.62 11.50 -10.89
CA PHE A 37 28.54 10.91 -11.85
C PHE A 37 28.98 11.95 -12.90
N SER A 38 30.23 11.84 -13.37
CA SER A 38 30.63 12.58 -14.56
C SER A 38 29.79 12.14 -15.77
N ARG A 39 29.56 13.04 -16.72
CA ARG A 39 28.79 12.73 -17.95
C ARG A 39 29.39 11.54 -18.70
N SER A 40 30.72 11.44 -18.77
CA SER A 40 31.41 10.32 -19.43
C SER A 40 31.14 9.00 -18.72
N LYS A 41 31.25 8.95 -17.36
CA LYS A 41 30.96 7.75 -16.57
C LYS A 41 29.50 7.32 -16.74
N ALA A 42 28.56 8.25 -16.58
CA ALA A 42 27.13 7.95 -16.73
C ALA A 42 26.79 7.41 -18.12
N ASN A 43 27.31 8.05 -19.19
CA ASN A 43 27.06 7.59 -20.56
C ASN A 43 27.64 6.19 -20.83
N ALA A 44 28.83 5.89 -20.32
CA ALA A 44 29.45 4.56 -20.47
C ALA A 44 28.63 3.46 -19.75
N LEU A 45 28.19 3.73 -18.50
CA LEU A 45 27.35 2.80 -17.73
C LEU A 45 25.99 2.59 -18.39
N ILE A 46 25.34 3.68 -18.85
CA ILE A 46 24.04 3.60 -19.54
C ILE A 46 24.17 2.80 -20.83
N ALA A 47 25.21 3.07 -21.64
CA ALA A 47 25.43 2.31 -22.89
C ALA A 47 25.63 0.82 -22.61
N GLY A 48 26.43 0.45 -21.61
CA GLY A 48 26.62 -0.93 -21.20
C GLY A 48 25.33 -1.60 -20.72
N LEU A 49 24.50 -0.91 -19.94
CA LEU A 49 23.21 -1.44 -19.47
C LEU A 49 22.17 -1.55 -20.59
N VAL A 50 22.20 -0.68 -21.59
CA VAL A 50 21.35 -0.80 -22.79
C VAL A 50 21.81 -1.99 -23.64
N GLU A 51 23.12 -2.15 -23.86
CA GLU A 51 23.69 -3.27 -24.59
C GLU A 51 23.37 -4.63 -23.91
N GLN A 52 23.41 -4.67 -22.57
CA GLN A 52 23.02 -5.83 -21.79
C GLN A 52 21.49 -6.05 -21.73
N GLY A 53 20.69 -5.16 -22.34
CA GLY A 53 19.23 -5.25 -22.32
C GLY A 53 18.57 -4.97 -20.98
N MET A 54 19.29 -4.34 -20.02
CA MET A 54 18.74 -3.94 -18.70
C MET A 54 17.94 -2.66 -18.78
N LEU A 55 18.37 -1.71 -19.62
CA LEU A 55 17.68 -0.48 -19.91
C LEU A 55 17.19 -0.47 -21.35
N ALA A 56 16.11 0.28 -21.58
CA ALA A 56 15.60 0.59 -22.91
C ALA A 56 15.43 2.11 -23.06
N GLU A 57 15.63 2.59 -24.28
CA GLU A 57 15.31 3.96 -24.67
C GLU A 57 13.85 4.02 -25.11
N ALA A 58 13.00 4.71 -24.36
CA ALA A 58 11.58 4.81 -24.56
C ALA A 58 11.13 6.24 -24.86
N GLY A 59 10.98 6.53 -26.13
CA GLY A 59 10.42 7.81 -26.60
C GLY A 59 11.20 9.05 -26.16
N LEU A 60 10.66 10.22 -26.53
CA LEU A 60 11.26 11.51 -26.24
C LEU A 60 10.54 12.17 -25.05
N GLN A 61 11.29 12.74 -24.12
CA GLN A 61 10.71 13.55 -23.04
C GLN A 61 10.09 14.87 -23.58
N PRO A 62 9.12 15.47 -22.84
CA PRO A 62 8.67 16.84 -23.13
C PRO A 62 9.86 17.78 -23.17
N SER A 63 9.95 18.63 -24.20
CA SER A 63 11.05 19.59 -24.36
C SER A 63 10.75 20.86 -23.57
N SER A 64 11.74 21.33 -22.82
CA SER A 64 11.76 22.68 -22.24
C SER A 64 12.54 23.69 -23.12
N GLY A 65 12.84 23.32 -24.38
CA GLY A 65 13.63 24.07 -25.35
C GLY A 65 14.88 23.30 -25.77
N GLY A 66 15.01 22.99 -27.07
CA GLY A 66 16.12 22.23 -27.64
C GLY A 66 15.78 20.80 -28.07
N ARG A 67 16.83 19.98 -28.40
CA ARG A 67 16.64 18.57 -28.78
C ARG A 67 16.03 17.78 -27.61
N ARG A 68 14.91 17.11 -27.85
CA ARG A 68 14.21 16.29 -26.84
C ARG A 68 15.11 15.14 -26.39
N PRO A 69 15.43 15.02 -25.08
CA PRO A 69 16.24 13.91 -24.59
C PRO A 69 15.45 12.61 -24.63
N GLU A 70 16.15 11.51 -24.95
CA GLU A 70 15.60 10.16 -24.86
C GLU A 70 15.36 9.80 -23.39
N ARG A 71 14.21 9.17 -23.14
CA ARG A 71 13.83 8.68 -21.83
C ARG A 71 14.38 7.27 -21.66
N LEU A 72 15.18 7.06 -20.62
CA LEU A 72 15.62 5.74 -20.21
C LEU A 72 14.60 5.11 -19.26
N GLN A 73 14.33 3.83 -19.42
CA GLN A 73 13.49 3.03 -18.52
C GLN A 73 14.07 1.63 -18.37
N LEU A 74 13.61 0.91 -17.36
CA LEU A 74 13.90 -0.53 -17.25
C LEU A 74 13.29 -1.25 -18.47
N ASN A 75 14.01 -2.23 -18.98
CA ASN A 75 13.54 -2.98 -20.15
C ASN A 75 12.46 -4.01 -19.73
N ASP A 76 11.21 -3.77 -20.12
CA ASP A 76 10.08 -4.68 -19.83
C ASP A 76 10.28 -6.09 -20.40
N GLY A 77 11.15 -6.26 -21.40
CA GLY A 77 11.51 -7.59 -21.96
C GLY A 77 12.23 -8.50 -20.97
N LEU A 78 12.80 -7.98 -19.88
CA LEU A 78 13.45 -8.77 -18.82
C LEU A 78 12.47 -9.68 -18.12
N GLY A 79 11.26 -9.19 -17.81
CA GLY A 79 10.25 -9.94 -17.10
C GLY A 79 9.21 -9.05 -16.41
N VAL A 80 8.55 -9.61 -15.41
CA VAL A 80 7.45 -8.98 -14.69
C VAL A 80 7.63 -9.11 -13.19
N LEU A 81 6.91 -8.27 -12.46
CA LEU A 81 6.74 -8.36 -11.01
C LEU A 81 5.35 -8.91 -10.70
N VAL A 82 5.22 -9.54 -9.55
CA VAL A 82 3.92 -9.97 -9.03
C VAL A 82 3.65 -9.21 -7.74
N GLY A 83 2.50 -8.56 -7.68
CA GLY A 83 1.97 -7.94 -6.46
C GLY A 83 0.82 -8.77 -5.92
N VAL A 84 0.85 -9.03 -4.62
CA VAL A 84 -0.22 -9.72 -3.87
C VAL A 84 -0.59 -8.84 -2.69
N ASP A 85 -1.87 -8.52 -2.53
CA ASP A 85 -2.41 -7.84 -1.35
C ASP A 85 -3.48 -8.74 -0.73
N VAL A 86 -3.12 -9.36 0.39
CA VAL A 86 -4.04 -10.17 1.19
C VAL A 86 -4.72 -9.24 2.18
N GLY A 87 -5.98 -8.90 1.91
CA GLY A 87 -6.82 -8.19 2.87
C GLY A 87 -7.46 -9.15 3.88
N ALA A 88 -8.13 -8.61 4.90
CA ALA A 88 -8.85 -9.45 5.87
C ALA A 88 -9.99 -10.24 5.22
N THR A 89 -10.65 -9.66 4.20
CA THR A 89 -11.82 -10.20 3.51
C THR A 89 -11.71 -10.17 1.98
N SER A 90 -10.51 -9.87 1.45
CA SER A 90 -10.26 -9.81 0.01
C SER A 90 -8.86 -10.31 -0.31
N LEU A 91 -8.70 -10.79 -1.54
CA LEU A 91 -7.43 -11.18 -2.11
C LEU A 91 -7.27 -10.51 -3.46
N ASP A 92 -6.25 -9.70 -3.59
CA ASP A 92 -5.90 -8.98 -4.80
C ASP A 92 -4.55 -9.47 -5.32
N VAL A 93 -4.47 -9.82 -6.60
CA VAL A 93 -3.24 -10.28 -7.26
C VAL A 93 -3.07 -9.57 -8.58
N ALA A 94 -1.88 -9.08 -8.87
CA ALA A 94 -1.55 -8.44 -10.13
C ALA A 94 -0.22 -8.89 -10.70
N VAL A 95 -0.15 -8.95 -12.03
CA VAL A 95 1.09 -8.99 -12.80
C VAL A 95 1.40 -7.59 -13.26
N LEU A 96 2.60 -7.12 -12.94
CA LEU A 96 3.05 -5.75 -13.15
C LEU A 96 4.28 -5.74 -14.06
N GLY A 97 4.33 -4.81 -15.00
CA GLY A 97 5.57 -4.50 -15.73
C GLY A 97 6.61 -3.84 -14.82
N LEU A 98 7.83 -3.65 -15.31
CA LEU A 98 8.91 -3.04 -14.52
C LEU A 98 8.70 -1.54 -14.27
N GLY A 99 7.86 -0.88 -15.04
CA GLY A 99 7.33 0.48 -14.78
C GLY A 99 6.09 0.50 -13.89
N LEU A 100 5.75 -0.62 -13.26
CA LEU A 100 4.58 -0.82 -12.39
C LEU A 100 3.21 -0.58 -13.05
N GLN A 101 3.16 -0.62 -14.40
CA GLN A 101 1.89 -0.71 -15.11
C GLN A 101 1.22 -2.07 -14.82
N VAL A 102 -0.07 -2.06 -14.51
CA VAL A 102 -0.85 -3.28 -14.29
C VAL A 102 -1.10 -3.96 -15.64
N LEU A 103 -0.53 -5.15 -15.86
CA LEU A 103 -0.72 -5.95 -17.08
C LEU A 103 -1.95 -6.84 -16.98
N ALA A 104 -2.17 -7.42 -15.80
CA ALA A 104 -3.36 -8.19 -15.47
C ALA A 104 -3.61 -8.11 -13.96
N HIS A 105 -4.87 -8.15 -13.55
CA HIS A 105 -5.29 -8.04 -12.15
C HIS A 105 -6.55 -8.86 -11.92
N VAL A 106 -6.64 -9.45 -10.73
CA VAL A 106 -7.84 -10.09 -10.22
C VAL A 106 -8.04 -9.69 -8.76
N SER A 107 -9.28 -9.43 -8.39
CA SER A 107 -9.73 -9.20 -7.03
C SER A 107 -10.88 -10.17 -6.73
N GLU A 108 -10.81 -10.87 -5.62
CA GLU A 108 -11.87 -11.78 -5.20
C GLU A 108 -12.07 -11.77 -3.68
N PRO A 109 -13.24 -12.15 -3.17
CA PRO A 109 -13.45 -12.38 -1.76
C PRO A 109 -12.54 -13.50 -1.22
N ALA A 110 -11.96 -13.28 -0.05
CA ALA A 110 -11.16 -14.29 0.66
C ALA A 110 -11.21 -13.99 2.16
N GLU A 111 -11.16 -15.03 2.97
CA GLU A 111 -11.14 -14.88 4.42
C GLU A 111 -9.78 -15.34 4.97
N VAL A 112 -9.01 -14.39 5.55
CA VAL A 112 -7.69 -14.75 6.12
C VAL A 112 -7.80 -15.75 7.26
N ARG A 113 -8.98 -15.85 7.88
CA ARG A 113 -9.27 -16.82 8.97
C ARG A 113 -9.30 -18.27 8.49
N ASP A 114 -9.45 -18.51 7.18
CA ASP A 114 -9.36 -19.86 6.59
C ASP A 114 -7.94 -20.43 6.68
N GLY A 115 -6.98 -19.61 7.09
CA GLY A 115 -5.60 -19.99 7.33
C GLY A 115 -4.68 -19.84 6.12
N PRO A 116 -3.35 -19.84 6.38
CA PRO A 116 -2.36 -19.52 5.34
C PRO A 116 -2.34 -20.56 4.21
N GLY A 117 -2.57 -21.84 4.49
CA GLY A 117 -2.58 -22.89 3.48
C GLY A 117 -3.65 -22.69 2.42
N VAL A 118 -4.88 -22.34 2.83
CA VAL A 118 -6.02 -22.12 1.93
C VAL A 118 -5.80 -20.87 1.09
N VAL A 119 -5.51 -19.75 1.76
CA VAL A 119 -5.35 -18.45 1.10
C VAL A 119 -4.16 -18.46 0.13
N LEU A 120 -3.00 -18.98 0.56
CA LEU A 120 -1.81 -18.99 -0.29
C LEU A 120 -1.88 -20.03 -1.43
N ALA A 121 -2.62 -21.12 -1.25
CA ALA A 121 -2.93 -22.02 -2.36
C ALA A 121 -3.74 -21.29 -3.45
N ARG A 122 -4.69 -20.46 -3.04
CA ARG A 122 -5.45 -19.62 -3.99
C ARG A 122 -4.55 -18.57 -4.66
N VAL A 123 -3.68 -17.90 -3.91
CA VAL A 123 -2.66 -16.98 -4.48
C VAL A 123 -1.85 -17.65 -5.60
N ARG A 124 -1.36 -18.88 -5.38
CA ARG A 124 -0.60 -19.65 -6.40
C ARG A 124 -1.41 -19.88 -7.68
N VAL A 125 -2.70 -20.21 -7.52
CA VAL A 125 -3.61 -20.41 -8.67
C VAL A 125 -3.76 -19.11 -9.45
N LEU A 126 -4.05 -17.99 -8.74
CA LEU A 126 -4.28 -16.70 -9.37
C LEU A 126 -3.03 -16.17 -10.08
N ILE A 127 -1.85 -16.27 -9.48
CA ILE A 127 -0.60 -15.87 -10.14
C ILE A 127 -0.43 -16.65 -11.46
N ARG A 128 -0.62 -17.98 -11.44
CA ARG A 128 -0.51 -18.79 -12.66
C ARG A 128 -1.51 -18.38 -13.72
N GLN A 129 -2.77 -18.15 -13.35
CA GLN A 129 -3.82 -17.69 -14.28
C GLN A 129 -3.46 -16.36 -14.94
N LEU A 130 -3.00 -15.37 -14.14
CA LEU A 130 -2.63 -14.06 -14.65
C LEU A 130 -1.38 -14.10 -15.54
N LEU A 131 -0.38 -14.92 -15.20
CA LEU A 131 0.80 -15.13 -16.06
C LEU A 131 0.40 -15.72 -17.42
N VAL A 132 -0.47 -16.74 -17.43
CA VAL A 132 -0.99 -17.33 -18.68
C VAL A 132 -1.78 -16.29 -19.48
N GLN A 133 -2.62 -15.48 -18.84
CA GLN A 133 -3.34 -14.38 -19.50
C GLN A 133 -2.40 -13.37 -20.15
N CYS A 134 -1.23 -13.12 -19.55
CA CYS A 134 -0.20 -12.26 -20.12
C CYS A 134 0.71 -12.97 -21.17
N GLY A 135 0.51 -14.25 -21.44
CA GLY A 135 1.40 -15.03 -22.31
C GLY A 135 2.79 -15.29 -21.71
N LEU A 136 2.88 -15.29 -20.37
CA LEU A 136 4.14 -15.42 -19.62
C LEU A 136 4.16 -16.73 -18.82
N ASP A 137 5.36 -17.19 -18.50
CA ASP A 137 5.58 -18.29 -17.57
C ASP A 137 6.28 -17.83 -16.28
N ALA A 138 6.35 -18.71 -15.27
CA ALA A 138 6.93 -18.41 -13.98
C ALA A 138 8.40 -17.95 -14.02
N ARG A 139 9.17 -18.30 -15.09
CA ARG A 139 10.57 -17.90 -15.26
C ARG A 139 10.73 -16.41 -15.57
N LYS A 140 9.63 -15.77 -16.06
CA LYS A 140 9.58 -14.33 -16.31
C LYS A 140 9.30 -13.50 -15.07
N VAL A 141 8.93 -14.12 -13.95
CA VAL A 141 8.75 -13.42 -12.67
C VAL A 141 10.12 -13.07 -12.09
N LEU A 142 10.37 -11.79 -11.89
CA LEU A 142 11.62 -11.24 -11.35
C LEU A 142 11.57 -10.97 -9.84
N GLY A 143 10.38 -10.84 -9.30
CA GLY A 143 10.16 -10.63 -7.87
C GLY A 143 8.68 -10.70 -7.52
N ILE A 144 8.38 -11.13 -6.30
CA ILE A 144 7.03 -11.18 -5.75
C ILE A 144 6.99 -10.37 -4.47
N GLY A 145 6.08 -9.38 -4.40
CA GLY A 145 5.75 -8.65 -3.18
C GLY A 145 4.42 -9.11 -2.63
N VAL A 146 4.34 -9.35 -1.33
CA VAL A 146 3.14 -9.82 -0.66
C VAL A 146 2.81 -8.91 0.51
N GLY A 147 1.62 -8.30 0.47
CA GLY A 147 1.04 -7.56 1.59
C GLY A 147 0.13 -8.45 2.41
N VAL A 148 0.22 -8.33 3.73
CA VAL A 148 -0.64 -9.06 4.66
C VAL A 148 -1.09 -8.14 5.80
N PRO A 149 -2.30 -8.33 6.37
CA PRO A 149 -2.73 -7.54 7.52
C PRO A 149 -2.01 -8.00 8.79
N GLY A 150 -1.66 -7.03 9.63
CA GLY A 150 -1.00 -7.27 10.93
C GLY A 150 0.52 -7.12 10.93
N PRO A 151 1.15 -7.28 12.09
CA PRO A 151 2.58 -7.07 12.25
C PRO A 151 3.42 -8.09 11.48
N VAL A 152 4.45 -7.63 10.75
CA VAL A 152 5.33 -8.47 9.96
C VAL A 152 6.79 -8.29 10.40
N ASN A 153 7.46 -9.38 10.70
CA ASN A 153 8.91 -9.40 10.73
C ASN A 153 9.41 -9.39 9.28
N PHE A 154 9.82 -8.23 8.82
CA PHE A 154 10.21 -7.99 7.42
C PHE A 154 11.38 -8.89 6.97
N GLU A 155 12.39 -9.07 7.82
CA GLU A 155 13.58 -9.89 7.49
C GLU A 155 13.23 -11.36 7.29
N ARG A 156 12.34 -11.90 8.15
CA ARG A 156 11.91 -13.29 8.08
C ARG A 156 10.75 -13.51 7.07
N GLY A 157 10.01 -12.46 6.73
CA GLY A 157 8.81 -12.55 5.90
C GLY A 157 7.70 -13.37 6.57
N GLN A 158 7.50 -13.16 7.88
CA GLN A 158 6.57 -13.87 8.73
C GLN A 158 5.72 -12.90 9.53
N LEU A 159 4.45 -13.24 9.76
CA LEU A 159 3.62 -12.51 10.72
C LEU A 159 4.05 -12.83 12.15
N VAL A 160 3.81 -11.87 13.03
CA VAL A 160 4.12 -11.99 14.47
C VAL A 160 2.87 -11.67 15.27
N ASN A 161 2.36 -12.68 15.97
CA ASN A 161 1.17 -12.58 16.83
C ASN A 161 -0.01 -11.80 16.20
N PRO A 162 -0.47 -12.14 14.98
CA PRO A 162 -1.55 -11.41 14.34
C PRO A 162 -2.89 -11.68 15.03
N PRO A 163 -3.55 -10.66 15.67
CA PRO A 163 -4.70 -10.91 16.56
C PRO A 163 -5.91 -11.52 15.84
N LEU A 164 -6.11 -11.16 14.57
CA LEU A 164 -7.28 -11.59 13.79
C LEU A 164 -7.05 -12.89 13.01
N MET A 165 -5.81 -13.39 12.97
CA MET A 165 -5.42 -14.53 12.13
C MET A 165 -4.32 -15.39 12.78
N PRO A 166 -4.61 -15.98 13.96
CA PRO A 166 -3.60 -16.69 14.77
C PRO A 166 -2.93 -17.87 14.05
N ALA A 167 -3.61 -18.50 13.08
CA ALA A 167 -3.02 -19.59 12.28
C ALA A 167 -1.87 -19.13 11.37
N TRP A 168 -1.67 -17.83 11.19
CA TRP A 168 -0.59 -17.26 10.40
C TRP A 168 0.66 -16.94 11.22
N ASP A 169 0.58 -17.03 12.55
CA ASP A 169 1.72 -16.74 13.40
C ASP A 169 2.91 -17.63 13.04
N SER A 170 4.04 -17.00 12.82
CA SER A 170 5.30 -17.65 12.44
C SER A 170 5.27 -18.48 11.13
N PHE A 171 4.17 -18.43 10.36
CA PHE A 171 4.10 -19.13 9.06
C PHE A 171 4.99 -18.42 8.02
N SER A 172 5.83 -19.18 7.33
CA SER A 172 6.71 -18.64 6.30
C SER A 172 6.00 -18.58 4.94
N ILE A 173 5.42 -17.42 4.64
CA ILE A 173 4.81 -17.12 3.33
C ILE A 173 5.86 -17.27 2.21
N ARG A 174 7.08 -16.82 2.48
CA ARG A 174 8.21 -16.89 1.56
C ARG A 174 8.54 -18.33 1.17
N ASP A 175 8.65 -19.22 2.14
CA ASP A 175 9.02 -20.61 1.87
C ASP A 175 7.90 -21.33 1.14
N TYR A 176 6.65 -21.07 1.49
CA TYR A 176 5.49 -21.64 0.80
C TYR A 176 5.47 -21.29 -0.70
N LEU A 177 5.66 -20.02 -1.06
CA LEU A 177 5.63 -19.58 -2.45
C LEU A 177 6.90 -19.96 -3.24
N ARG A 178 8.03 -20.17 -2.57
CA ARG A 178 9.30 -20.61 -3.22
C ARG A 178 9.22 -21.98 -3.85
N GLU A 179 8.26 -22.81 -3.50
CA GLU A 179 8.04 -24.10 -4.16
C GLU A 179 7.71 -23.95 -5.65
N ASP A 180 6.98 -22.87 -6.03
CA ASP A 180 6.57 -22.62 -7.43
C ASP A 180 7.43 -21.56 -8.13
N TYR A 181 8.05 -20.64 -7.38
CA TYR A 181 8.73 -19.48 -7.95
C TYR A 181 10.19 -19.39 -7.51
N ALA A 182 11.10 -19.37 -8.49
CA ALA A 182 12.51 -19.13 -8.24
C ALA A 182 12.84 -17.66 -7.92
N ALA A 183 11.90 -16.74 -8.22
CA ALA A 183 12.02 -15.33 -7.96
C ALA A 183 12.08 -15.03 -6.45
N PRO A 184 12.78 -13.96 -6.02
CA PRO A 184 12.77 -13.52 -4.63
C PRO A 184 11.37 -13.06 -4.20
N ILE A 185 11.01 -13.39 -2.96
CA ILE A 185 9.70 -13.10 -2.39
C ILE A 185 9.89 -12.24 -1.14
N PHE A 186 9.17 -11.14 -1.09
CA PHE A 186 9.22 -10.16 -0.01
C PHE A 186 7.83 -9.99 0.58
N VAL A 187 7.76 -9.94 1.91
CA VAL A 187 6.50 -9.83 2.65
C VAL A 187 6.56 -8.60 3.54
N ASP A 188 5.52 -7.79 3.52
CA ASP A 188 5.38 -6.63 4.40
C ASP A 188 3.91 -6.47 4.85
N ASN A 189 3.69 -5.59 5.80
CA ASN A 189 2.34 -5.19 6.16
C ASN A 189 1.65 -4.45 5.00
N ASP A 190 0.35 -4.68 4.82
CA ASP A 190 -0.45 -4.15 3.72
C ASP A 190 -0.45 -2.61 3.65
N VAL A 191 -0.49 -1.91 4.80
CA VAL A 191 -0.44 -0.45 4.78
C VAL A 191 0.98 0.09 4.51
N ASN A 192 2.03 -0.63 4.86
CA ASN A 192 3.39 -0.29 4.44
C ASN A 192 3.54 -0.37 2.92
N LEU A 193 2.89 -1.37 2.29
CA LEU A 193 2.85 -1.44 0.83
C LEU A 193 2.09 -0.26 0.24
N MET A 194 0.96 0.14 0.80
CA MET A 194 0.27 1.35 0.34
C MET A 194 1.18 2.58 0.42
N ALA A 195 1.98 2.70 1.50
CA ALA A 195 2.94 3.79 1.65
C ALA A 195 4.07 3.74 0.60
N LEU A 196 4.56 2.54 0.25
CA LEU A 196 5.51 2.35 -0.85
C LEU A 196 4.91 2.74 -2.20
N GLY A 197 3.65 2.38 -2.46
CA GLY A 197 2.92 2.77 -3.66
C GLY A 197 2.81 4.29 -3.80
N GLU A 198 2.42 4.99 -2.73
CA GLU A 198 2.38 6.46 -2.73
C GLU A 198 3.76 7.08 -2.90
N LEU A 199 4.77 6.56 -2.24
CA LEU A 199 6.15 7.03 -2.35
C LEU A 199 6.66 6.93 -3.81
N TRP A 200 6.34 5.81 -4.48
CA TRP A 200 6.68 5.62 -5.90
C TRP A 200 5.91 6.57 -6.82
N ARG A 201 4.57 6.70 -6.63
CA ARG A 201 3.74 7.63 -7.39
C ARG A 201 4.27 9.08 -7.28
N LEU A 202 4.68 9.47 -6.10
CA LEU A 202 5.26 10.77 -5.80
C LEU A 202 6.72 10.92 -6.26
N LYS A 203 7.34 9.87 -6.80
CA LYS A 203 8.76 9.87 -7.23
C LYS A 203 9.69 10.37 -6.12
N ARG A 204 9.37 10.02 -4.88
CA ARG A 204 10.07 10.47 -3.66
C ARG A 204 10.12 11.99 -3.46
N SER A 205 9.20 12.75 -4.03
CA SER A 205 9.14 14.21 -3.85
C SER A 205 8.73 14.63 -2.44
N LEU A 206 8.06 13.74 -1.69
CA LEU A 206 7.73 13.92 -0.29
C LEU A 206 8.57 12.98 0.57
N SER A 207 9.18 13.51 1.62
CA SER A 207 10.06 12.74 2.52
C SER A 207 9.38 12.30 3.81
N ASN A 208 8.32 12.99 4.26
CA ASN A 208 7.64 12.70 5.52
C ASN A 208 6.13 12.79 5.31
N PHE A 209 5.47 11.65 5.25
CA PHE A 209 4.01 11.56 5.10
C PHE A 209 3.47 10.28 5.73
N LEU A 210 2.16 10.21 5.88
CA LEU A 210 1.44 9.06 6.43
C LEU A 210 0.45 8.52 5.39
N VAL A 211 0.25 7.21 5.42
CA VAL A 211 -0.84 6.53 4.73
C VAL A 211 -1.69 5.82 5.78
N ILE A 212 -2.97 6.15 5.84
CA ILE A 212 -3.93 5.52 6.76
C ILE A 212 -4.82 4.59 5.97
N LYS A 213 -4.77 3.30 6.26
CA LYS A 213 -5.72 2.32 5.75
C LYS A 213 -6.86 2.18 6.72
N VAL A 214 -8.08 2.41 6.25
CA VAL A 214 -9.32 2.16 7.00
C VAL A 214 -10.15 1.14 6.22
N GLY A 215 -10.24 -0.05 6.78
CA GLY A 215 -10.96 -1.20 6.21
C GLY A 215 -11.62 -1.99 7.32
N THR A 216 -11.36 -3.30 7.38
CA THR A 216 -11.74 -4.16 8.53
C THR A 216 -11.01 -3.72 9.79
N GLY A 217 -9.74 -3.32 9.67
CA GLY A 217 -8.96 -2.67 10.71
C GLY A 217 -8.49 -1.28 10.30
N ILE A 218 -7.67 -0.65 11.18
CA ILE A 218 -7.06 0.65 10.95
C ILE A 218 -5.55 0.53 11.15
N GLY A 219 -4.77 0.82 10.11
CA GLY A 219 -3.31 0.84 10.15
C GLY A 219 -2.72 2.11 9.56
N CYS A 220 -1.44 2.37 9.84
CA CYS A 220 -0.70 3.52 9.36
C CYS A 220 0.65 3.11 8.76
N GLY A 221 0.85 3.37 7.49
CA GLY A 221 2.17 3.35 6.85
C GLY A 221 2.86 4.68 7.06
N ILE A 222 4.05 4.64 7.66
CA ILE A 222 4.83 5.82 8.01
C ILE A 222 5.98 5.96 7.03
N VAL A 223 6.06 7.08 6.31
CA VAL A 223 7.23 7.42 5.50
C VAL A 223 8.00 8.52 6.22
N CYS A 224 9.26 8.22 6.56
CA CYS A 224 10.18 9.10 7.23
C CYS A 224 11.48 9.19 6.42
N HIS A 225 11.91 10.41 6.08
CA HIS A 225 13.07 10.66 5.22
C HIS A 225 13.04 9.91 3.87
N GLY A 226 11.84 9.75 3.29
CA GLY A 226 11.67 9.08 2.00
C GLY A 226 11.78 7.55 2.04
N GLU A 227 11.72 6.95 3.24
CA GLU A 227 11.75 5.50 3.46
C GLU A 227 10.58 5.07 4.36
N VAL A 228 10.05 3.86 4.15
CA VAL A 228 9.00 3.31 5.02
C VAL A 228 9.63 2.94 6.38
N TYR A 229 9.12 3.56 7.43
CA TYR A 229 9.55 3.33 8.79
C TYR A 229 8.74 2.18 9.43
N ARG A 230 9.42 1.08 9.74
CA ARG A 230 8.81 -0.13 10.29
C ARG A 230 8.95 -0.26 11.80
N GLY A 231 9.72 0.63 12.45
CA GLY A 231 10.04 0.55 13.87
C GLY A 231 11.02 -0.58 14.21
N ALA A 232 11.29 -0.74 15.49
CA ALA A 232 12.30 -1.68 15.99
C ALA A 232 11.96 -3.16 15.72
N ALA A 233 10.67 -3.50 15.70
CA ALA A 233 10.19 -4.88 15.58
C ALA A 233 9.20 -5.08 14.40
N GLY A 234 9.08 -4.12 13.49
CA GLY A 234 8.14 -4.19 12.36
C GLY A 234 6.70 -3.81 12.69
N SER A 235 6.43 -3.25 13.87
CA SER A 235 5.08 -2.93 14.35
C SER A 235 4.77 -1.42 14.35
N ALA A 236 5.61 -0.59 13.75
CA ALA A 236 5.29 0.83 13.64
C ALA A 236 4.05 1.03 12.77
N GLY A 237 3.14 1.88 13.24
CA GLY A 237 1.92 2.19 12.50
C GLY A 237 0.66 1.43 12.96
N ASP A 238 0.71 0.68 14.05
CA ASP A 238 -0.44 0.00 14.64
C ASP A 238 -1.35 0.98 15.41
N VAL A 239 -1.80 2.01 14.69
CA VAL A 239 -2.55 3.15 15.25
C VAL A 239 -4.01 2.84 15.54
N GLY A 240 -4.52 1.76 14.98
CA GLY A 240 -5.89 1.28 15.22
C GLY A 240 -6.18 1.00 16.69
N HIS A 241 -5.14 0.70 17.46
CA HIS A 241 -5.25 0.41 18.90
C HIS A 241 -4.98 1.60 19.82
N ILE A 242 -4.89 2.82 19.27
CA ILE A 242 -4.91 4.04 20.07
C ILE A 242 -6.30 4.22 20.67
N CYS A 243 -6.38 4.37 22.00
CA CYS A 243 -7.62 4.64 22.72
C CYS A 243 -8.10 6.06 22.42
N VAL A 244 -9.33 6.21 21.94
CA VAL A 244 -10.00 7.49 21.68
C VAL A 244 -11.18 7.73 22.61
N ASP A 245 -11.60 6.71 23.38
CA ASP A 245 -12.66 6.78 24.37
C ASP A 245 -12.41 5.71 25.46
N GLN A 246 -12.13 6.13 26.69
CA GLN A 246 -11.80 5.22 27.78
C GLN A 246 -13.00 4.36 28.22
N ASP A 247 -14.21 4.83 27.99
CA ASP A 247 -15.47 4.13 28.28
C ASP A 247 -16.00 3.37 27.05
N GLY A 248 -15.22 3.34 25.97
CA GLY A 248 -15.59 2.71 24.72
C GLY A 248 -15.57 1.16 24.78
N PRO A 249 -16.06 0.50 23.72
CA PRO A 249 -16.17 -0.96 23.68
C PRO A 249 -14.80 -1.65 23.73
N ARG A 250 -14.81 -2.92 24.17
CA ARG A 250 -13.61 -3.74 24.23
C ARG A 250 -13.12 -4.11 22.83
N CYS A 251 -11.84 -3.87 22.57
CA CYS A 251 -11.16 -4.21 21.35
C CYS A 251 -10.62 -5.65 21.37
N HIS A 252 -10.40 -6.26 20.21
CA HIS A 252 -9.77 -7.58 20.07
C HIS A 252 -8.35 -7.65 20.67
N CYS A 253 -7.63 -6.51 20.73
CA CYS A 253 -6.33 -6.43 21.39
C CYS A 253 -6.40 -6.50 22.92
N GLY A 254 -7.59 -6.50 23.49
CA GLY A 254 -7.84 -6.54 24.95
C GLY A 254 -8.07 -5.18 25.61
N ASN A 255 -7.69 -4.06 24.95
CA ASN A 255 -7.90 -2.69 25.45
C ASN A 255 -9.35 -2.22 25.24
N LEU A 256 -9.71 -1.10 25.88
CA LEU A 256 -11.00 -0.42 25.70
C LEU A 256 -10.85 0.78 24.76
N GLY A 257 -11.91 1.07 23.99
CA GLY A 257 -12.05 2.30 23.22
C GLY A 257 -11.00 2.57 22.15
N CYS A 258 -10.39 1.52 21.59
CA CYS A 258 -9.52 1.66 20.44
C CYS A 258 -10.26 2.27 19.25
N VAL A 259 -9.61 3.14 18.47
CA VAL A 259 -10.26 3.78 17.31
C VAL A 259 -10.76 2.75 16.30
N GLU A 260 -10.10 1.62 16.16
CA GLU A 260 -10.50 0.54 15.25
C GLU A 260 -11.89 -0.01 15.57
N VAL A 261 -12.13 -0.40 16.83
CA VAL A 261 -13.43 -0.97 17.23
C VAL A 261 -14.56 0.07 17.22
N MET A 262 -14.24 1.35 17.11
CA MET A 262 -15.19 2.45 17.13
C MET A 262 -15.45 3.09 15.76
N ALA A 263 -14.50 2.98 14.81
CA ALA A 263 -14.57 3.74 13.56
C ALA A 263 -14.13 2.96 12.30
N ALA A 264 -13.66 1.70 12.41
CA ALA A 264 -13.39 0.86 11.25
C ALA A 264 -14.69 0.37 10.58
N GLY A 265 -14.58 -0.28 9.43
CA GLY A 265 -15.73 -0.78 8.67
C GLY A 265 -16.74 -1.58 9.49
N PRO A 266 -16.31 -2.56 10.31
CA PRO A 266 -17.23 -3.31 11.18
C PRO A 266 -17.97 -2.44 12.20
N ALA A 267 -17.35 -1.39 12.71
CA ALA A 267 -18.02 -0.45 13.62
C ALA A 267 -19.09 0.38 12.91
N ILE A 268 -18.78 0.85 11.69
CA ILE A 268 -19.74 1.58 10.84
C ILE A 268 -20.93 0.66 10.49
N THR A 269 -20.67 -0.58 10.10
CA THR A 269 -21.73 -1.58 9.83
C THR A 269 -22.62 -1.80 11.04
N ARG A 270 -22.04 -1.97 12.23
CA ARG A 270 -22.80 -2.18 13.46
C ARG A 270 -23.71 -0.97 13.77
N MET A 271 -23.19 0.25 13.74
CA MET A 271 -23.99 1.48 13.94
C MET A 271 -25.12 1.60 12.91
N ALA A 272 -24.85 1.22 11.65
CA ALA A 272 -25.86 1.24 10.60
C ALA A 272 -26.96 0.20 10.82
N MET A 273 -26.65 -0.98 11.31
CA MET A 273 -27.63 -2.02 11.66
C MET A 273 -28.49 -1.56 12.85
N GLU A 274 -27.86 -1.00 13.88
CA GLU A 274 -28.58 -0.43 15.04
C GLU A 274 -29.57 0.68 14.61
N ALA A 275 -29.15 1.58 13.73
CA ALA A 275 -30.00 2.64 13.19
C ALA A 275 -31.14 2.12 12.28
N ALA A 276 -30.89 1.08 11.50
CA ALA A 276 -31.89 0.42 10.66
C ALA A 276 -32.96 -0.30 11.50
N GLU A 277 -32.55 -1.06 12.50
CA GLU A 277 -33.42 -1.81 13.41
C GLU A 277 -34.18 -0.89 14.36
N GLY A 278 -33.55 0.23 14.79
CA GLY A 278 -34.16 1.26 15.61
C GLY A 278 -35.13 2.18 14.87
N GLY A 279 -35.25 2.04 13.54
CA GLY A 279 -36.14 2.87 12.73
C GLY A 279 -35.64 4.30 12.48
N GLU A 280 -34.35 4.57 12.72
CA GLU A 280 -33.74 5.89 12.51
C GLU A 280 -33.40 6.17 11.04
N SER A 281 -33.31 5.11 10.20
CA SER A 281 -33.06 5.22 8.76
C SER A 281 -33.83 4.19 7.97
N GLN A 282 -34.79 4.66 7.17
CA GLN A 282 -35.53 3.80 6.27
C GLN A 282 -34.64 3.26 5.14
N ALA A 283 -33.73 4.06 4.62
CA ALA A 283 -32.80 3.66 3.56
C ALA A 283 -31.90 2.49 3.99
N MET A 284 -31.36 2.55 5.22
CA MET A 284 -30.56 1.45 5.77
C MET A 284 -31.41 0.23 6.11
N ALA A 285 -32.66 0.42 6.59
CA ALA A 285 -33.58 -0.69 6.84
C ALA A 285 -33.96 -1.42 5.54
N ASP A 286 -34.21 -0.70 4.45
CA ASP A 286 -34.48 -1.27 3.13
C ASP A 286 -33.27 -2.05 2.60
N THR A 287 -32.06 -1.52 2.76
CA THR A 287 -30.81 -2.19 2.40
C THR A 287 -30.64 -3.49 3.20
N LEU A 288 -30.84 -3.44 4.53
CA LEU A 288 -30.76 -4.61 5.41
C LEU A 288 -31.75 -5.70 4.98
N LYS A 289 -32.98 -5.31 4.68
CA LYS A 289 -34.02 -6.22 4.20
C LYS A 289 -33.68 -6.85 2.85
N ALA A 290 -33.10 -6.09 1.93
CA ALA A 290 -32.78 -6.55 0.57
C ALA A 290 -31.53 -7.45 0.53
N GLN A 291 -30.48 -7.11 1.32
CA GLN A 291 -29.16 -7.74 1.23
C GLN A 291 -28.79 -8.61 2.44
N GLY A 292 -29.58 -8.54 3.53
CA GLY A 292 -29.30 -9.23 4.80
C GLY A 292 -28.13 -8.63 5.59
N ARG A 293 -27.52 -7.56 5.08
CA ARG A 293 -26.36 -6.87 5.70
C ARG A 293 -26.24 -5.45 5.18
N ILE A 294 -25.51 -4.60 5.89
CA ILE A 294 -25.18 -3.22 5.48
C ILE A 294 -23.66 -3.08 5.47
N HIS A 295 -23.10 -2.60 4.38
CA HIS A 295 -21.67 -2.27 4.28
C HIS A 295 -21.44 -0.78 4.49
N ALA A 296 -20.20 -0.37 4.80
CA ALA A 296 -19.83 1.05 4.94
C ALA A 296 -20.14 1.86 3.65
N GLU A 297 -20.08 1.23 2.48
CA GLU A 297 -20.45 1.85 1.20
C GLU A 297 -21.93 2.19 1.12
N ASP A 298 -22.80 1.30 1.63
CA ASP A 298 -24.26 1.53 1.68
C ASP A 298 -24.60 2.71 2.60
N VAL A 299 -23.90 2.81 3.75
CA VAL A 299 -23.99 3.98 4.63
C VAL A 299 -23.59 5.26 3.90
N GLY A 300 -22.52 5.19 3.11
CA GLY A 300 -22.09 6.29 2.25
C GLY A 300 -23.12 6.68 1.19
N GLN A 301 -23.84 5.72 0.62
CA GLN A 301 -24.93 5.99 -0.33
C GLN A 301 -26.13 6.67 0.36
N ALA A 302 -26.57 6.15 1.51
CA ALA A 302 -27.63 6.76 2.31
C ALA A 302 -27.25 8.17 2.74
N SER A 303 -26.00 8.39 3.19
CA SER A 303 -25.47 9.72 3.54
C SER A 303 -25.56 10.71 2.36
N ARG A 304 -25.14 10.29 1.16
CA ARG A 304 -25.25 11.12 -0.06
C ARG A 304 -26.70 11.43 -0.44
N ALA A 305 -27.62 10.54 -0.12
CA ALA A 305 -29.05 10.75 -0.32
C ALA A 305 -29.70 11.65 0.74
N GLY A 306 -28.92 12.11 1.74
CA GLY A 306 -29.39 13.03 2.77
C GLY A 306 -29.94 12.36 4.04
N ASP A 307 -29.73 11.04 4.22
CA ASP A 307 -30.16 10.32 5.41
C ASP A 307 -29.43 10.84 6.66
N ALA A 308 -30.18 11.28 7.66
CA ALA A 308 -29.63 11.94 8.85
C ALA A 308 -28.81 10.98 9.74
N ALA A 309 -29.28 9.73 9.91
CA ALA A 309 -28.60 8.73 10.72
C ALA A 309 -27.29 8.30 10.03
N ALA A 310 -27.32 8.08 8.71
CA ALA A 310 -26.12 7.78 7.94
C ALA A 310 -25.10 8.92 7.99
N ASN A 311 -25.54 10.19 7.89
CA ASN A 311 -24.68 11.36 8.06
C ASN A 311 -24.01 11.38 9.44
N ALA A 312 -24.77 11.11 10.52
CA ALA A 312 -24.26 11.07 11.89
C ALA A 312 -23.19 9.96 12.06
N ILE A 313 -23.43 8.77 11.50
CA ILE A 313 -22.47 7.65 11.53
C ILE A 313 -21.18 8.03 10.81
N VAL A 314 -21.27 8.57 9.59
CA VAL A 314 -20.11 8.98 8.78
C VAL A 314 -19.29 10.05 9.48
N GLN A 315 -19.96 11.08 10.04
CA GLN A 315 -19.29 12.17 10.77
C GLN A 315 -18.63 11.66 12.05
N ARG A 316 -19.30 10.79 12.81
CA ARG A 316 -18.75 10.19 14.02
C ARG A 316 -17.48 9.40 13.72
N ALA A 317 -17.53 8.50 12.74
CA ALA A 317 -16.37 7.69 12.34
C ALA A 317 -15.20 8.58 11.88
N GLY A 318 -15.46 9.57 11.02
CA GLY A 318 -14.46 10.52 10.58
C GLY A 318 -13.85 11.34 11.72
N SER A 319 -14.67 11.80 12.67
CA SER A 319 -14.22 12.59 13.81
C SER A 319 -13.32 11.79 14.75
N LEU A 320 -13.62 10.50 15.01
CA LEU A 320 -12.80 9.63 15.85
C LEU A 320 -11.44 9.32 15.19
N ILE A 321 -11.42 9.06 13.88
CA ILE A 321 -10.17 8.88 13.14
C ILE A 321 -9.38 10.19 13.14
N GLY A 322 -10.03 11.34 12.96
CA GLY A 322 -9.37 12.65 13.04
C GLY A 322 -8.80 12.96 14.43
N GLN A 323 -9.45 12.52 15.50
CA GLN A 323 -8.96 12.64 16.87
C GLN A 323 -7.64 11.84 17.07
N MET A 324 -7.61 10.59 16.63
CA MET A 324 -6.41 9.77 16.63
C MET A 324 -5.31 10.41 15.79
N LEU A 325 -5.64 10.84 14.56
CA LEU A 325 -4.70 11.47 13.64
C LEU A 325 -4.10 12.76 14.20
N ALA A 326 -4.88 13.58 14.93
CA ALA A 326 -4.36 14.81 15.53
C ALA A 326 -3.17 14.54 16.47
N SER A 327 -3.21 13.45 17.23
CA SER A 327 -2.10 13.05 18.10
C SER A 327 -0.86 12.70 17.27
N ILE A 328 -1.03 11.97 16.17
CA ILE A 328 0.07 11.57 15.30
C ILE A 328 0.63 12.77 14.52
N VAL A 329 -0.24 13.66 14.04
CA VAL A 329 0.16 14.89 13.35
C VAL A 329 1.00 15.78 14.26
N ASN A 330 0.59 15.94 15.52
CA ASN A 330 1.38 16.72 16.50
C ASN A 330 2.72 16.06 16.84
N PHE A 331 2.77 14.73 16.85
CA PHE A 331 3.98 13.96 17.19
C PHE A 331 4.97 13.86 16.01
N PHE A 332 4.47 13.51 14.81
CA PHE A 332 5.30 13.18 13.65
C PHE A 332 5.50 14.37 12.70
N ASN A 333 4.57 15.34 12.69
CA ASN A 333 4.57 16.51 11.80
C ASN A 333 4.70 16.13 10.30
N PRO A 334 3.78 15.32 9.74
CA PRO A 334 3.82 14.94 8.33
C PRO A 334 3.41 16.11 7.44
N SER A 335 3.92 16.13 6.19
CA SER A 335 3.43 17.06 5.17
C SER A 335 2.08 16.64 4.58
N HIS A 336 1.83 15.33 4.50
CA HIS A 336 0.61 14.77 3.90
C HIS A 336 0.10 13.58 4.71
N VAL A 337 -1.21 13.39 4.68
CA VAL A 337 -1.90 12.17 5.13
C VAL A 337 -2.76 11.67 3.98
N PHE A 338 -2.44 10.49 3.45
CA PHE A 338 -3.25 9.80 2.46
C PHE A 338 -4.14 8.78 3.15
N ILE A 339 -5.44 8.82 2.87
CA ILE A 339 -6.42 7.88 3.43
C ILE A 339 -6.83 6.90 2.34
N GLY A 340 -6.74 5.62 2.62
CA GLY A 340 -7.09 4.53 1.72
C GLY A 340 -7.86 3.41 2.41
N GLY A 341 -8.04 2.31 1.70
CA GLY A 341 -8.86 1.19 2.13
C GLY A 341 -10.33 1.33 1.74
N GLY A 342 -11.18 0.41 2.17
CA GLY A 342 -12.59 0.36 1.80
C GLY A 342 -13.39 1.61 2.14
N ILE A 343 -12.93 2.37 3.15
CA ILE A 343 -13.56 3.61 3.60
C ILE A 343 -13.61 4.70 2.54
N THR A 344 -12.76 4.66 1.52
CA THR A 344 -12.76 5.69 0.46
C THR A 344 -14.06 5.75 -0.31
N ARG A 345 -14.86 4.68 -0.29
CA ARG A 345 -16.18 4.60 -0.93
C ARG A 345 -17.33 5.21 -0.11
N ILE A 346 -17.08 5.52 1.16
CA ILE A 346 -18.11 6.11 2.03
C ILE A 346 -18.48 7.55 1.63
N GLY A 347 -17.57 8.27 0.96
CA GLY A 347 -17.84 9.58 0.38
C GLY A 347 -17.07 10.74 1.03
N PRO A 348 -17.31 11.97 0.57
CA PRO A 348 -16.53 13.15 0.96
C PRO A 348 -16.79 13.63 2.39
N LEU A 349 -17.98 13.36 2.96
CA LEU A 349 -18.35 13.79 4.31
C LEU A 349 -17.40 13.21 5.37
N PHE A 350 -16.98 11.95 5.20
CA PHE A 350 -15.99 11.30 6.07
C PHE A 350 -14.66 12.07 6.08
N LEU A 351 -14.12 12.38 4.89
CA LEU A 351 -12.86 13.13 4.77
C LEU A 351 -12.97 14.53 5.37
N ALA A 352 -14.13 15.20 5.20
CA ALA A 352 -14.40 16.50 5.80
C ALA A 352 -14.38 16.42 7.33
N ALA A 353 -15.04 15.40 7.92
CA ALA A 353 -15.04 15.16 9.36
C ALA A 353 -13.63 14.85 9.92
N VAL A 354 -12.85 14.05 9.21
CA VAL A 354 -11.43 13.79 9.56
C VAL A 354 -10.65 15.10 9.59
N ARG A 355 -10.70 15.89 8.52
CA ARG A 355 -10.00 17.18 8.41
C ARG A 355 -10.39 18.12 9.52
N GLN A 356 -11.70 18.31 9.74
CA GLN A 356 -12.22 19.16 10.80
C GLN A 356 -11.65 18.75 12.16
N SER A 357 -11.71 17.47 12.49
CA SER A 357 -11.25 16.95 13.77
C SER A 357 -9.74 17.14 13.96
N VAL A 358 -8.94 16.91 12.90
CA VAL A 358 -7.47 17.13 12.94
C VAL A 358 -7.17 18.62 13.16
N TYR A 359 -7.74 19.51 12.35
CA TYR A 359 -7.44 20.95 12.46
C TYR A 359 -7.90 21.57 13.77
N GLN A 360 -8.98 21.06 14.38
CA GLN A 360 -9.46 21.54 15.68
C GLN A 360 -8.57 21.09 16.87
N ARG A 361 -7.83 19.98 16.73
CA ARG A 361 -7.07 19.36 17.82
C ARG A 361 -5.56 19.44 17.67
N SER A 362 -5.08 19.89 16.52
CA SER A 362 -3.65 19.99 16.26
C SER A 362 -3.15 21.43 16.40
N LEU A 363 -1.84 21.55 16.69
CA LEU A 363 -1.20 22.86 16.74
C LEU A 363 -1.17 23.50 15.35
N ALA A 364 -1.40 24.82 15.29
CA ALA A 364 -1.41 25.57 14.05
C ALA A 364 -0.12 25.42 13.22
N LEU A 365 1.02 25.27 13.86
CA LEU A 365 2.30 25.04 13.19
C LEU A 365 2.34 23.68 12.49
N SER A 366 1.79 22.63 13.12
CA SER A 366 1.76 21.27 12.58
C SER A 366 0.77 21.10 11.43
N THR A 367 -0.21 22.00 11.32
CA THR A 367 -1.27 21.92 10.30
C THR A 367 -1.14 22.95 9.18
N ARG A 368 -0.20 23.91 9.29
CA ARG A 368 -0.06 25.03 8.33
C ARG A 368 0.03 24.58 6.88
N HIS A 369 0.76 23.50 6.63
CA HIS A 369 1.01 22.96 5.28
C HIS A 369 0.58 21.50 5.17
N LEU A 370 -0.21 21.01 6.13
CA LEU A 370 -0.69 19.64 6.12
C LEU A 370 -1.80 19.47 5.10
N GLU A 371 -1.62 18.50 4.21
CA GLU A 371 -2.65 18.06 3.29
C GLU A 371 -3.19 16.69 3.72
N ILE A 372 -4.52 16.57 3.83
CA ILE A 372 -5.21 15.31 4.13
C ILE A 372 -6.13 14.99 2.97
N GLN A 373 -5.93 13.85 2.31
CA GLN A 373 -6.71 13.47 1.13
C GLN A 373 -6.85 11.96 1.01
N TYR A 374 -7.79 11.52 0.19
CA TYR A 374 -7.83 10.12 -0.23
C TYR A 374 -6.63 9.79 -1.12
N THR A 375 -6.12 8.55 -1.03
CA THR A 375 -5.05 8.09 -1.91
C THR A 375 -5.48 8.14 -3.38
N PRO A 376 -4.74 8.83 -4.26
CA PRO A 376 -5.05 8.82 -5.69
C PRO A 376 -4.89 7.45 -6.35
N LEU A 377 -4.10 6.54 -5.75
CA LEU A 377 -3.95 5.17 -6.24
C LEU A 377 -5.19 4.29 -5.98
N GLY A 378 -6.11 4.74 -5.10
CA GLY A 378 -7.33 4.01 -4.80
C GLY A 378 -7.06 2.58 -4.29
N ALA A 379 -7.78 1.61 -4.85
CA ALA A 379 -7.63 0.19 -4.49
C ALA A 379 -6.31 -0.43 -4.95
N GLN A 380 -5.60 0.20 -5.89
CA GLN A 380 -4.33 -0.34 -6.42
C GLN A 380 -3.11 -0.01 -5.56
N ALA A 381 -3.26 0.81 -4.51
CA ALA A 381 -2.13 1.29 -3.70
C ALA A 381 -1.31 0.13 -3.11
N GLY A 382 -1.95 -0.89 -2.55
CA GLY A 382 -1.30 -2.09 -2.01
C GLY A 382 -0.56 -2.89 -3.08
N LEU A 383 -1.22 -3.15 -4.22
CA LEU A 383 -0.63 -3.92 -5.33
C LEU A 383 0.58 -3.21 -5.97
N ILE A 384 0.47 -1.90 -6.24
CA ILE A 384 1.59 -1.11 -6.75
C ILE A 384 2.73 -1.12 -5.73
N GLY A 385 2.42 -0.93 -4.44
CA GLY A 385 3.40 -1.01 -3.37
C GLY A 385 4.08 -2.38 -3.25
N ALA A 386 3.34 -3.47 -3.47
CA ALA A 386 3.91 -4.82 -3.54
C ALA A 386 4.92 -4.94 -4.69
N GLY A 387 4.60 -4.40 -5.86
CA GLY A 387 5.54 -4.31 -6.99
C GLY A 387 6.77 -3.46 -6.67
N VAL A 388 6.57 -2.30 -6.00
CA VAL A 388 7.68 -1.46 -5.52
C VAL A 388 8.59 -2.25 -4.59
N LEU A 389 8.01 -2.93 -3.60
CA LEU A 389 8.74 -3.77 -2.65
C LEU A 389 9.57 -4.83 -3.39
N ALA A 390 8.92 -5.58 -4.30
CA ALA A 390 9.56 -6.63 -5.06
C ALA A 390 10.78 -6.10 -5.85
N MET A 391 10.62 -4.96 -6.53
CA MET A 391 11.69 -4.37 -7.33
C MET A 391 12.79 -3.75 -6.48
N GLN A 392 12.43 -2.93 -5.48
CA GLN A 392 13.38 -2.27 -4.60
C GLN A 392 14.31 -3.28 -3.90
N GLU A 393 13.72 -4.33 -3.31
CA GLU A 393 14.48 -5.32 -2.57
C GLU A 393 15.28 -6.25 -3.50
N SER A 394 14.78 -6.51 -4.72
CA SER A 394 15.53 -7.25 -5.74
C SER A 394 16.77 -6.50 -6.24
N LEU A 395 16.70 -5.16 -6.26
CA LEU A 395 17.81 -4.27 -6.63
C LEU A 395 18.68 -3.86 -5.43
N ARG A 396 18.42 -4.38 -4.21
CA ARG A 396 19.29 -4.12 -3.06
C ARG A 396 20.63 -4.85 -3.21
N VAL A 397 21.73 -4.09 -3.15
CA VAL A 397 23.07 -4.67 -3.13
C VAL A 397 23.26 -5.37 -1.80
N ARG A 398 23.47 -6.69 -1.81
CA ARG A 398 23.80 -7.44 -0.60
C ARG A 398 25.14 -6.92 -0.02
N GLY A 399 25.09 -6.28 1.14
CA GLY A 399 26.27 -5.84 1.89
C GLY A 399 26.46 -4.33 2.07
N VAL A 400 25.59 -3.49 1.54
CA VAL A 400 25.56 -2.06 1.89
C VAL A 400 24.35 -1.85 2.80
N ALA A 401 24.59 -1.64 4.09
CA ALA A 401 23.57 -1.13 5.01
C ALA A 401 23.09 0.25 4.53
N PRO A 402 21.80 0.60 4.79
CA PRO A 402 21.24 1.88 4.38
C PRO A 402 21.97 3.07 4.96
#